data_e2a46d0efce5c2b8d87e2670aceb01bf
#
_entry.id   e2a46d0efce5c2b8d87e2670aceb01bf
#
_cell.length_a   1.000
_cell.length_b   1.000
_cell.length_c   1.000
_cell.angle_alpha   90.00
_cell.angle_beta   90.00
_cell.angle_gamma   90.00
#
_symmetry.space_group_name_H-M   'P 1'
#
loop_
_entity.id
_entity.type
_entity.pdbx_description
1 polymer ?
#
loop_
_entity_poly.entity_id
_entity_poly.type
_entity_poly.pdbx_seq_one_letter_code
_entity_poly.pdbx_strand_id
1 'polypeptide(L)'
;MNQMIGCGATGDVIDLVAKLFNLSSYDAAKKLADDFGIDPDKPPAAAALRKTKYPLAKTFQNETLHCQRILCDYLHLLEHWKVQYAPKTPEDTLDDRFVEACQMLDYIEDLTDILTFAELEVRVKTVDMLQKDGMINRLEERLKRTAKEVDARDETEIG
;
A
#
# COMPACT_ATOMS: atom_id res chain seq x y z
N MET A 1 14.67 4.67 40.53
CA MET A 1 14.20 3.35 40.06
C MET A 1 12.67 3.36 40.07
N ASN A 2 12.03 3.66 38.95
CA ASN A 2 10.59 3.51 38.83
C ASN A 2 10.30 2.07 38.43
N GLN A 3 9.98 1.25 39.44
CA GLN A 3 9.30 0.00 39.18
C GLN A 3 7.88 0.34 38.73
N MET A 4 7.61 0.26 37.45
CA MET A 4 6.26 0.06 36.95
C MET A 4 5.80 -1.29 37.47
N ILE A 5 4.96 -1.25 38.49
CA ILE A 5 4.19 -2.42 38.94
C ILE A 5 3.18 -2.68 37.84
N GLY A 6 3.57 -3.40 36.83
CA GLY A 6 2.65 -4.04 35.90
C GLY A 6 1.88 -5.06 36.75
N CYS A 7 0.61 -4.75 37.06
CA CYS A 7 -0.30 -5.79 37.53
C CYS A 7 -0.29 -6.87 36.44
N GLY A 8 0.23 -8.06 36.74
CA GLY A 8 0.33 -9.20 35.81
C GLY A 8 -1.02 -9.77 35.35
N ALA A 9 -1.96 -8.89 35.06
CA ALA A 9 -3.26 -9.22 34.51
C ALA A 9 -3.11 -9.33 32.98
N THR A 10 -2.71 -10.49 32.53
CA THR A 10 -2.88 -10.91 31.14
C THR A 10 -4.27 -11.47 30.99
N GLY A 11 -5.08 -10.91 30.12
CA GLY A 11 -6.44 -11.34 29.85
C GLY A 11 -7.19 -10.36 28.98
N ASP A 12 -8.29 -10.79 28.42
CA ASP A 12 -9.18 -9.94 27.64
C ASP A 12 -10.14 -9.14 28.54
N VAL A 13 -11.05 -8.36 27.91
CA VAL A 13 -12.07 -7.57 28.62
C VAL A 13 -12.97 -8.42 29.50
N ILE A 14 -13.24 -9.65 29.11
CA ILE A 14 -14.07 -10.60 29.86
C ILE A 14 -13.36 -11.02 31.17
N ASP A 15 -12.07 -11.29 31.11
CA ASP A 15 -11.25 -11.63 32.27
C ASP A 15 -11.14 -10.46 33.24
N LEU A 16 -11.08 -9.24 32.76
CA LEU A 16 -11.06 -8.03 33.57
C LEU A 16 -12.37 -7.89 34.34
N VAL A 17 -13.51 -8.03 33.67
CA VAL A 17 -14.85 -7.94 34.28
C VAL A 17 -15.10 -9.09 35.25
N ALA A 18 -14.66 -10.31 34.90
CA ALA A 18 -14.75 -11.48 35.80
C ALA A 18 -14.00 -11.22 37.09
N LYS A 19 -12.80 -10.70 37.06
CA LYS A 19 -12.02 -10.36 38.26
C LYS A 19 -12.61 -9.20 39.06
N LEU A 20 -13.08 -8.15 38.35
CA LEU A 20 -13.62 -6.95 39.01
C LEU A 20 -14.90 -7.21 39.78
N PHE A 21 -15.77 -8.06 39.25
CA PHE A 21 -17.07 -8.40 39.85
C PHE A 21 -17.11 -9.78 40.52
N ASN A 22 -15.96 -10.47 40.56
CA ASN A 22 -15.84 -11.82 41.10
C ASN A 22 -16.84 -12.82 40.48
N LEU A 23 -16.93 -12.76 39.15
CA LEU A 23 -17.82 -13.59 38.34
C LEU A 23 -17.02 -14.66 37.58
N SER A 24 -17.74 -15.69 37.11
CA SER A 24 -17.17 -16.61 36.13
C SER A 24 -16.97 -15.89 34.79
N SER A 25 -16.07 -16.37 33.92
CA SER A 25 -15.87 -15.79 32.58
C SER A 25 -17.16 -15.79 31.76
N TYR A 26 -18.03 -16.81 31.95
CA TYR A 26 -19.32 -16.88 31.29
C TYR A 26 -20.31 -15.80 31.80
N ASP A 27 -20.39 -15.62 33.12
CA ASP A 27 -21.24 -14.60 33.71
C ASP A 27 -20.75 -13.18 33.42
N ALA A 28 -19.44 -12.99 33.35
CA ALA A 28 -18.83 -11.73 32.94
C ALA A 28 -19.15 -11.40 31.46
N ALA A 29 -19.07 -12.38 30.57
CA ALA A 29 -19.46 -12.21 29.17
C ALA A 29 -20.96 -11.89 29.04
N LYS A 30 -21.83 -12.56 29.81
CA LYS A 30 -23.25 -12.30 29.81
C LYS A 30 -23.59 -10.92 30.36
N LYS A 31 -22.94 -10.50 31.42
CA LYS A 31 -23.09 -9.15 31.99
C LYS A 31 -22.68 -8.08 30.99
N LEU A 32 -21.54 -8.26 30.30
CA LEU A 32 -21.10 -7.34 29.23
C LEU A 32 -22.11 -7.30 28.09
N ALA A 33 -22.66 -8.45 27.68
CA ALA A 33 -23.67 -8.49 26.63
C ALA A 33 -24.92 -7.69 27.01
N ASP A 34 -25.38 -7.85 28.26
CA ASP A 34 -26.56 -7.14 28.82
C ASP A 34 -26.27 -5.62 28.91
N ASP A 35 -25.11 -5.24 29.46
CA ASP A 35 -24.70 -3.83 29.63
C ASP A 35 -24.57 -3.07 28.30
N PHE A 36 -24.13 -3.76 27.25
CA PHE A 36 -23.97 -3.20 25.91
C PHE A 36 -25.17 -3.49 24.99
N GLY A 37 -26.23 -4.10 25.46
CA GLY A 37 -27.41 -4.42 24.64
C GLY A 37 -27.12 -5.39 23.50
N ILE A 38 -26.15 -6.28 23.68
CA ILE A 38 -25.79 -7.30 22.72
C ILE A 38 -26.61 -8.56 22.96
N ASP A 39 -27.51 -8.87 22.05
CA ASP A 39 -28.28 -10.12 22.09
C ASP A 39 -27.37 -11.25 21.54
N PRO A 40 -27.06 -12.29 22.38
CA PRO A 40 -26.18 -13.38 21.96
C PRO A 40 -26.76 -14.22 20.82
N ASP A 41 -28.09 -14.19 20.62
CA ASP A 41 -28.78 -14.95 19.59
C ASP A 41 -28.92 -14.15 18.26
N LYS A 42 -28.59 -12.84 18.25
CA LYS A 42 -28.60 -12.01 17.07
C LYS A 42 -27.18 -11.63 16.66
N PRO A 43 -26.78 -11.90 15.42
CA PRO A 43 -25.52 -11.37 14.93
C PRO A 43 -25.54 -9.85 15.04
N PRO A 44 -24.51 -9.20 15.66
CA PRO A 44 -24.52 -7.78 15.87
C PRO A 44 -24.58 -7.05 14.52
N ALA A 45 -25.51 -6.10 14.38
CA ALA A 45 -25.63 -5.25 13.20
C ALA A 45 -24.29 -4.56 12.84
N ALA A 46 -23.45 -4.30 13.85
CA ALA A 46 -22.10 -3.80 13.67
C ALA A 46 -21.14 -4.80 12.99
N ALA A 47 -21.39 -6.11 13.08
CA ALA A 47 -20.58 -7.12 12.38
C ALA A 47 -20.89 -7.12 10.87
N ALA A 48 -22.13 -6.84 10.48
CA ALA A 48 -22.49 -6.65 9.07
C ALA A 48 -21.87 -5.37 8.49
N LEU A 49 -21.85 -4.28 9.27
CA LEU A 49 -21.21 -3.02 8.88
C LEU A 49 -19.68 -3.11 8.83
N ARG A 50 -19.05 -3.89 9.71
CA ARG A 50 -17.61 -4.13 9.68
C ARG A 50 -17.19 -5.00 8.50
N LYS A 51 -18.00 -6.00 8.12
CA LYS A 51 -17.73 -6.84 6.94
C LYS A 51 -17.80 -6.07 5.63
N THR A 52 -18.61 -4.99 5.55
CA THR A 52 -18.71 -4.15 4.35
C THR A 52 -17.63 -3.06 4.26
N LYS A 53 -17.13 -2.55 5.39
CA LYS A 53 -16.07 -1.51 5.40
C LYS A 53 -14.66 -2.08 5.22
N TYR A 54 -14.37 -3.26 5.75
CA TYR A 54 -13.06 -3.89 5.66
C TYR A 54 -12.63 -4.26 4.24
N PRO A 55 -13.49 -4.82 3.37
CA PRO A 55 -13.08 -5.12 2.00
C PRO A 55 -12.72 -3.90 1.19
N LEU A 56 -13.47 -2.79 1.28
CA LEU A 56 -13.20 -1.57 0.52
C LEU A 56 -11.88 -0.89 0.95
N ALA A 57 -11.64 -0.79 2.25
CA ALA A 57 -10.38 -0.24 2.76
C ALA A 57 -9.17 -1.10 2.35
N LYS A 58 -9.31 -2.42 2.42
CA LYS A 58 -8.27 -3.36 2.01
C LYS A 58 -8.03 -3.33 0.51
N THR A 59 -9.08 -3.24 -0.29
CA THR A 59 -8.99 -3.11 -1.74
C THR A 59 -8.26 -1.82 -2.10
N PHE A 60 -8.67 -0.68 -1.55
CA PHE A 60 -7.99 0.59 -1.76
C PHE A 60 -6.51 0.56 -1.33
N GLN A 61 -6.21 -0.06 -0.19
CA GLN A 61 -4.82 -0.22 0.26
C GLN A 61 -4.00 -1.06 -0.72
N ASN A 62 -4.54 -2.16 -1.23
CA ASN A 62 -3.88 -3.00 -2.22
C ASN A 62 -3.67 -2.25 -3.55
N GLU A 63 -4.65 -1.49 -4.01
CA GLU A 63 -4.57 -0.68 -5.22
C GLU A 63 -3.52 0.43 -5.08
N THR A 64 -3.48 1.10 -3.93
CA THR A 64 -2.46 2.12 -3.63
C THR A 64 -1.06 1.52 -3.65
N LEU A 65 -0.86 0.38 -2.98
CA LEU A 65 0.43 -0.33 -2.96
C LEU A 65 0.85 -0.79 -4.35
N HIS A 66 -0.10 -1.26 -5.17
CA HIS A 66 0.17 -1.64 -6.54
C HIS A 66 0.62 -0.44 -7.39
N CYS A 67 -0.09 0.68 -7.31
CA CYS A 67 0.29 1.91 -7.99
C CYS A 67 1.68 2.40 -7.55
N GLN A 68 1.94 2.45 -6.25
CA GLN A 68 3.24 2.86 -5.70
C GLN A 68 4.38 1.98 -6.23
N ARG A 69 4.19 0.66 -6.23
CA ARG A 69 5.19 -0.28 -6.72
C ARG A 69 5.54 -0.02 -8.17
N ILE A 70 4.54 0.08 -9.06
CA ILE A 70 4.76 0.33 -10.49
C ILE A 70 5.44 1.68 -10.72
N LEU A 71 5.01 2.74 -10.01
CA LEU A 71 5.64 4.06 -10.10
C LEU A 71 7.10 4.03 -9.64
N CYS A 72 7.41 3.37 -8.51
CA CYS A 72 8.78 3.23 -8.02
C CYS A 72 9.66 2.43 -8.99
N ASP A 73 9.16 1.31 -9.52
CA ASP A 73 9.90 0.51 -10.50
C ASP A 73 10.22 1.32 -11.76
N TYR A 74 9.24 2.11 -12.23
CA TYR A 74 9.44 2.98 -13.39
C TYR A 74 10.37 4.15 -13.07
N LEU A 75 10.29 4.76 -11.90
CA LEU A 75 11.19 5.81 -11.43
C LEU A 75 12.65 5.33 -11.46
N HIS A 76 12.94 4.16 -10.90
CA HIS A 76 14.27 3.57 -10.92
C HIS A 76 14.76 3.29 -12.35
N LEU A 77 13.86 2.87 -13.24
CA LEU A 77 14.20 2.68 -14.65
C LEU A 77 14.59 4.01 -15.33
N LEU A 78 13.83 5.08 -15.09
CA LEU A 78 14.12 6.41 -15.62
C LEU A 78 15.44 6.97 -15.09
N GLU A 79 15.72 6.83 -13.80
CA GLU A 79 17.00 7.23 -13.20
C GLU A 79 18.17 6.50 -13.86
N HIS A 80 18.02 5.19 -14.06
CA HIS A 80 19.02 4.37 -14.74
C HIS A 80 19.24 4.84 -16.18
N TRP A 81 18.17 5.08 -16.92
CA TRP A 81 18.26 5.56 -18.30
C TRP A 81 18.89 6.94 -18.42
N LYS A 82 18.57 7.85 -17.50
CA LYS A 82 19.14 9.20 -17.45
C LYS A 82 20.67 9.18 -17.34
N VAL A 83 21.21 8.20 -16.65
CA VAL A 83 22.67 8.03 -16.49
C VAL A 83 23.27 7.24 -17.63
N GLN A 84 22.68 6.10 -17.97
CA GLN A 84 23.25 5.15 -18.95
C GLN A 84 23.22 5.67 -20.38
N TYR A 85 22.16 6.38 -20.74
CA TYR A 85 21.95 6.88 -22.13
C TYR A 85 22.19 8.38 -22.26
N ALA A 86 22.81 9.02 -21.28
CA ALA A 86 23.20 10.41 -21.37
C ALA A 86 24.19 10.62 -22.54
N PRO A 87 24.00 11.68 -23.38
CA PRO A 87 24.95 12.00 -24.45
C PRO A 87 26.32 12.30 -23.85
N LYS A 88 27.35 11.75 -24.46
CA LYS A 88 28.75 11.96 -24.00
C LYS A 88 29.34 13.24 -24.59
N THR A 89 28.87 13.64 -25.75
CA THR A 89 29.27 14.87 -26.42
C THR A 89 28.05 15.68 -26.87
N PRO A 90 28.16 17.00 -27.02
CA PRO A 90 27.04 17.84 -27.48
C PRO A 90 26.53 17.50 -28.90
N GLU A 91 27.32 16.75 -29.67
CA GLU A 91 27.00 16.37 -31.06
C GLU A 91 26.34 15.00 -31.14
N ASP A 92 26.27 14.26 -30.04
CA ASP A 92 25.65 12.94 -29.99
C ASP A 92 24.14 13.07 -30.22
N THR A 93 23.56 12.13 -30.95
CA THR A 93 22.11 12.00 -31.07
C THR A 93 21.53 11.56 -29.74
N LEU A 94 20.46 12.21 -29.30
CA LEU A 94 19.79 11.85 -28.06
C LEU A 94 19.11 10.50 -28.23
N ASP A 95 19.37 9.59 -27.28
CA ASP A 95 18.63 8.32 -27.15
C ASP A 95 17.21 8.59 -26.63
N ASP A 96 16.21 7.96 -27.22
CA ASP A 96 14.79 8.13 -26.83
C ASP A 96 14.55 7.84 -25.36
N ARG A 97 15.30 6.91 -24.75
CA ARG A 97 15.23 6.57 -23.33
C ARG A 97 15.73 7.70 -22.43
N PHE A 98 16.79 8.37 -22.86
CA PHE A 98 17.28 9.56 -22.16
C PHE A 98 16.27 10.69 -22.21
N VAL A 99 15.66 10.91 -23.37
CA VAL A 99 14.62 11.93 -23.55
C VAL A 99 13.39 11.62 -22.68
N GLU A 100 12.92 10.36 -22.70
CA GLU A 100 11.82 9.89 -21.85
C GLU A 100 12.15 10.11 -20.38
N ALA A 101 13.36 9.77 -19.95
CA ALA A 101 13.81 9.97 -18.57
C ALA A 101 13.79 11.45 -18.17
N CYS A 102 14.30 12.33 -19.00
CA CYS A 102 14.30 13.78 -18.72
C CYS A 102 12.89 14.39 -18.66
N GLN A 103 11.94 13.85 -19.42
CA GLN A 103 10.56 14.36 -19.46
C GLN A 103 9.69 13.83 -18.33
N MET A 104 9.89 12.58 -17.92
CA MET A 104 8.97 11.88 -17.04
C MET A 104 9.44 11.79 -15.59
N LEU A 105 10.74 11.92 -15.32
CA LEU A 105 11.33 11.66 -14.02
C LEU A 105 10.68 12.50 -12.92
N ASP A 106 10.65 13.82 -13.06
CA ASP A 106 10.09 14.73 -12.04
C ASP A 106 8.59 14.47 -11.83
N TYR A 107 7.84 14.18 -12.90
CA TYR A 107 6.41 13.89 -12.81
C TYR A 107 6.12 12.58 -12.08
N ILE A 108 6.91 11.54 -12.32
CA ILE A 108 6.76 10.25 -11.64
C ILE A 108 7.19 10.35 -10.17
N GLU A 109 8.24 11.12 -9.88
CA GLU A 109 8.67 11.42 -8.52
C GLU A 109 7.55 12.11 -7.73
N ASP A 110 6.96 13.17 -8.28
CA ASP A 110 5.82 13.88 -7.69
C ASP A 110 4.64 12.94 -7.40
N LEU A 111 4.28 12.06 -8.34
CA LEU A 111 3.20 11.08 -8.12
C LEU A 111 3.52 10.08 -7.01
N THR A 112 4.77 9.63 -6.93
CA THR A 112 5.24 8.72 -5.89
C THR A 112 5.17 9.39 -4.52
N ASP A 113 5.58 10.64 -4.43
CA ASP A 113 5.52 11.44 -3.21
C ASP A 113 4.07 11.68 -2.76
N ILE A 114 3.17 12.02 -3.69
CA ILE A 114 1.74 12.18 -3.39
C ILE A 114 1.16 10.88 -2.80
N LEU A 115 1.43 9.73 -3.40
CA LEU A 115 0.92 8.45 -2.88
C LEU A 115 1.52 8.07 -1.53
N THR A 116 2.70 8.59 -1.18
CA THR A 116 3.39 8.29 0.06
C THR A 116 3.02 9.25 1.19
N PHE A 117 3.01 10.55 0.93
CA PHE A 117 2.96 11.58 1.97
C PHE A 117 1.69 12.42 1.99
N ALA A 118 0.90 12.42 0.92
CA ALA A 118 -0.30 13.26 0.87
C ALA A 118 -1.42 12.75 1.78
N GLU A 119 -2.36 13.64 2.06
CA GLU A 119 -3.61 13.33 2.77
C GLU A 119 -4.42 12.23 2.06
N LEU A 120 -5.17 11.45 2.83
CA LEU A 120 -5.94 10.31 2.31
C LEU A 120 -6.83 10.66 1.12
N GLU A 121 -7.50 11.81 1.18
CA GLU A 121 -8.39 12.27 0.11
C GLU A 121 -7.64 12.50 -1.21
N VAL A 122 -6.44 13.09 -1.13
CA VAL A 122 -5.59 13.34 -2.30
C VAL A 122 -5.08 12.03 -2.87
N ARG A 123 -4.63 11.10 -2.02
CA ARG A 123 -4.20 9.76 -2.45
C ARG A 123 -5.32 9.00 -3.16
N VAL A 124 -6.54 9.02 -2.62
CA VAL A 124 -7.71 8.37 -3.25
C VAL A 124 -7.96 8.93 -4.64
N LYS A 125 -7.98 10.25 -4.78
CA LYS A 125 -8.18 10.92 -6.08
C LYS A 125 -7.07 10.57 -7.06
N THR A 126 -5.82 10.53 -6.59
CA THR A 126 -4.68 10.20 -7.45
C THR A 126 -4.70 8.75 -7.92
N VAL A 127 -5.01 7.79 -7.04
CA VAL A 127 -5.16 6.37 -7.43
C VAL A 127 -6.29 6.20 -8.45
N ASP A 128 -7.44 6.81 -8.21
CA ASP A 128 -8.60 6.77 -9.12
C ASP A 128 -8.25 7.37 -10.49
N MET A 129 -7.54 8.49 -10.53
CA MET A 129 -7.06 9.12 -11.76
C MET A 129 -6.10 8.19 -12.51
N LEU A 130 -5.09 7.65 -11.86
CA LEU A 130 -4.07 6.78 -12.46
C LEU A 130 -4.68 5.51 -13.07
N GLN A 131 -5.72 4.97 -12.41
CA GLN A 131 -6.44 3.80 -12.91
C GLN A 131 -7.34 4.13 -14.10
N LYS A 132 -8.12 5.21 -14.02
CA LYS A 132 -9.02 5.65 -15.09
C LYS A 132 -8.29 6.03 -16.37
N ASP A 133 -7.17 6.71 -16.23
CA ASP A 133 -6.32 7.08 -17.36
C ASP A 133 -5.55 5.89 -17.96
N GLY A 134 -5.59 4.73 -17.30
CA GLY A 134 -4.86 3.54 -17.71
C GLY A 134 -3.34 3.71 -17.66
N MET A 135 -2.84 4.70 -16.92
CA MET A 135 -1.42 5.01 -16.82
C MET A 135 -0.66 3.85 -16.20
N ILE A 136 -1.15 3.29 -15.11
CA ILE A 136 -0.49 2.17 -14.41
C ILE A 136 -0.31 0.97 -15.36
N ASN A 137 -1.33 0.62 -16.13
CA ASN A 137 -1.25 -0.48 -17.09
C ASN A 137 -0.18 -0.21 -18.17
N ARG A 138 -0.13 1.03 -18.70
CA ARG A 138 0.90 1.41 -19.69
C ARG A 138 2.31 1.32 -19.13
N LEU A 139 2.52 1.76 -17.89
CA LEU A 139 3.82 1.69 -17.22
C LEU A 139 4.21 0.23 -16.93
N GLU A 140 3.29 -0.60 -16.48
CA GLU A 140 3.52 -2.02 -16.26
C GLU A 140 3.91 -2.74 -17.55
N GLU A 141 3.25 -2.47 -18.66
CA GLU A 141 3.62 -3.00 -19.98
C GLU A 141 4.99 -2.50 -20.43
N ARG A 142 5.31 -1.23 -20.17
CA ARG A 142 6.62 -0.65 -20.48
C ARG A 142 7.73 -1.34 -19.70
N LEU A 143 7.54 -1.56 -18.40
CA LEU A 143 8.49 -2.29 -17.56
C LEU A 143 8.70 -3.73 -18.05
N LYS A 144 7.62 -4.45 -18.35
CA LYS A 144 7.68 -5.82 -18.88
C LYS A 144 8.43 -5.90 -20.22
N ARG A 145 8.24 -4.92 -21.10
CA ARG A 145 8.94 -4.84 -22.39
C ARG A 145 10.42 -4.62 -22.19
N THR A 146 10.80 -3.67 -21.33
CA THR A 146 12.20 -3.38 -21.03
C THR A 146 12.92 -4.57 -20.40
N ALA A 147 12.28 -5.27 -19.48
CA ALA A 147 12.84 -6.48 -18.87
C ALA A 147 13.15 -7.57 -19.95
N LYS A 148 12.23 -7.80 -20.89
CA LYS A 148 12.44 -8.73 -22.00
C LYS A 148 13.58 -8.32 -22.96
N GLU A 149 13.77 -7.01 -23.18
CA GLU A 149 14.85 -6.49 -24.00
C GLU A 149 16.22 -6.71 -23.35
N VAL A 150 16.31 -6.63 -22.03
CA VAL A 150 17.53 -6.93 -21.27
C VAL A 150 17.86 -8.41 -21.33
N ASP A 151 16.89 -9.28 -21.02
CA ASP A 151 17.07 -10.75 -21.06
C ASP A 151 17.53 -11.22 -22.45
N ALA A 152 16.94 -10.68 -23.53
CA ALA A 152 17.32 -11.01 -24.90
C ALA A 152 18.74 -10.59 -25.29
N ARG A 153 19.28 -9.55 -24.65
CA ARG A 153 20.67 -9.11 -24.87
C ARG A 153 21.68 -10.02 -24.16
N ASP A 154 21.39 -10.40 -22.93
CA ASP A 154 22.25 -11.27 -22.15
C ASP A 154 22.39 -12.65 -22.80
N GLU A 155 21.33 -13.17 -23.45
CA GLU A 155 21.38 -14.42 -24.20
C GLU A 155 22.25 -14.35 -25.47
N THR A 156 22.38 -13.16 -26.07
CA THR A 156 23.18 -12.96 -27.29
C THR A 156 24.68 -12.72 -27.01
N GLU A 157 25.07 -12.34 -25.80
CA GLU A 157 26.48 -12.16 -25.44
C GLU A 157 27.17 -13.45 -24.94
N ILE A 158 26.43 -14.52 -24.69
CA ILE A 158 26.93 -15.83 -24.20
C ILE A 158 27.12 -16.85 -25.34
N GLY A 159 26.80 -16.49 -26.59
CA GLY A 159 26.88 -17.37 -27.76
C GLY A 159 28.16 -17.26 -28.55
#